data_190e8a962e36acb9c82b949b0d1b4429
#
_entry.id   190e8a962e36acb9c82b949b0d1b4429
#
_cell.length_a   1.000
_cell.length_b   1.000
_cell.length_c   1.000
_cell.angle_alpha   90.00
_cell.angle_beta   90.00
_cell.angle_gamma   90.00
#
_symmetry.space_group_name_H-M   'P 1'
#
loop_
_entity.id
_entity.type
_entity.pdbx_description
1 polymer ?
#
loop_
_entity_poly.entity_id
_entity_poly.type
_entity_poly.pdbx_seq_one_letter_code
_entity_poly.pdbx_strand_id
1 'polypeptide(L)'
;MKKILLFILSCFFIISCTNKKDPFLITKNSIGQVSDTTMIKDLIQIFKNDSIRNDISGDSFTGKFNDITIFDKSGNALLEITPKEDLEYTSTIKLIRIIDPRYKTLKGINSSSSFKEINDKYNISNIQNSLRNIIVSVNSANLYFTIDKKELPSNLRYNSNLKIDKAQIPENAKINNLYLEWIN
;
A
#
# COMPACT_ATOMS: atom_id res chain seq x y z
N MET A 1 22.98 56.36 42.08
CA MET A 1 22.71 56.04 40.61
C MET A 1 22.65 54.57 40.50
N LYS A 2 21.45 54.02 40.53
CA LYS A 2 21.24 52.55 40.43
C LYS A 2 21.04 52.16 38.97
N LYS A 3 21.96 51.39 38.41
CA LYS A 3 21.83 50.80 37.05
C LYS A 3 20.90 49.61 37.15
N ILE A 4 19.70 49.74 36.61
CA ILE A 4 18.74 48.65 36.44
C ILE A 4 19.16 47.88 35.18
N LEU A 5 19.70 46.68 35.41
CA LEU A 5 20.05 45.74 34.33
C LEU A 5 18.76 44.99 33.94
N LEU A 6 18.17 45.40 32.83
CA LEU A 6 16.98 44.74 32.27
C LEU A 6 17.40 43.46 31.62
N PHE A 7 17.16 42.31 32.26
CA PHE A 7 17.43 40.99 31.75
C PHE A 7 16.23 40.59 30.86
N ILE A 8 16.34 40.85 29.57
CA ILE A 8 15.35 40.39 28.59
C ILE A 8 15.56 38.90 28.40
N LEU A 9 14.78 38.10 29.13
CA LEU A 9 14.67 36.65 28.96
C LEU A 9 13.91 36.39 27.67
N SER A 10 14.65 36.27 26.56
CA SER A 10 14.10 35.83 25.26
C SER A 10 13.70 34.37 25.37
N CYS A 11 12.41 34.12 25.63
CA CYS A 11 11.82 32.81 25.50
C CYS A 11 11.80 32.41 24.01
N PHE A 12 12.82 31.71 23.58
CA PHE A 12 12.78 30.95 22.31
C PHE A 12 11.75 29.84 22.48
N PHE A 13 10.52 30.10 22.05
CA PHE A 13 9.55 29.06 21.75
C PHE A 13 10.08 28.26 20.55
N ILE A 14 10.80 27.19 20.84
CA ILE A 14 11.09 26.15 19.86
C ILE A 14 9.75 25.49 19.56
N ILE A 15 9.05 25.98 18.53
CA ILE A 15 7.89 25.30 17.95
C ILE A 15 8.48 24.06 17.29
N SER A 16 8.56 22.97 18.06
CA SER A 16 8.84 21.64 17.52
C SER A 16 7.66 21.27 16.64
N CYS A 17 7.77 21.60 15.35
CA CYS A 17 6.88 21.11 14.32
C CYS A 17 7.14 19.59 14.20
N THR A 18 6.50 18.79 15.04
CA THR A 18 6.40 17.35 14.80
C THR A 18 5.58 17.21 13.53
N ASN A 19 6.23 17.00 12.39
CA ASN A 19 5.59 16.55 11.17
C ASN A 19 4.88 15.23 11.48
N LYS A 20 3.63 15.30 11.91
CA LYS A 20 2.78 14.11 12.05
C LYS A 20 2.67 13.51 10.68
N LYS A 21 3.40 12.41 10.46
CA LYS A 21 3.33 11.62 9.24
C LYS A 21 1.86 11.21 9.05
N ASP A 22 1.28 11.50 7.88
CA ASP A 22 -0.10 11.11 7.57
C ASP A 22 -0.21 9.57 7.71
N PRO A 23 -1.06 9.05 8.61
CA PRO A 23 -1.17 7.62 8.86
C PRO A 23 -1.74 6.84 7.67
N PHE A 24 -2.28 7.53 6.66
CA PHE A 24 -2.86 6.92 5.47
C PHE A 24 -2.10 7.23 4.18
N LEU A 25 -0.93 7.85 4.27
CA LEU A 25 -0.14 8.18 3.09
C LEU A 25 0.61 6.94 2.57
N ILE A 26 0.46 6.68 1.26
CA ILE A 26 1.25 5.69 0.51
C ILE A 26 2.40 6.40 -0.20
N THR A 27 3.61 5.95 0.03
CA THR A 27 4.81 6.36 -0.71
C THR A 27 5.49 5.13 -1.32
N LYS A 28 6.55 5.31 -2.07
CA LYS A 28 7.32 4.21 -2.63
C LYS A 28 7.83 3.23 -1.57
N ASN A 29 8.25 3.74 -0.40
CA ASN A 29 8.94 2.97 0.64
C ASN A 29 8.15 2.92 1.96
N SER A 30 6.92 3.42 1.99
CA SER A 30 6.11 3.38 3.23
C SER A 30 4.62 3.47 2.96
N ILE A 31 3.83 2.94 3.90
CA ILE A 31 2.39 3.14 4.00
C ILE A 31 2.05 3.47 5.45
N GLY A 32 1.58 4.70 5.67
CA GLY A 32 1.38 5.21 7.02
C GLY A 32 2.68 5.14 7.85
N GLN A 33 2.65 4.36 8.92
CA GLN A 33 3.80 4.15 9.82
C GLN A 33 4.66 2.94 9.43
N VAL A 34 4.20 2.10 8.52
CA VAL A 34 4.90 0.91 8.03
C VAL A 34 5.87 1.31 6.91
N SER A 35 7.07 0.75 6.89
CA SER A 35 8.10 0.96 5.87
C SER A 35 8.67 -0.38 5.37
N ASP A 36 9.45 -0.33 4.31
CA ASP A 36 10.17 -1.46 3.72
C ASP A 36 11.19 -2.13 4.67
N THR A 37 11.57 -1.43 5.74
CA THR A 37 12.45 -1.96 6.81
C THR A 37 11.68 -2.42 8.05
N THR A 38 10.36 -2.25 8.10
CA THR A 38 9.54 -2.68 9.23
C THR A 38 9.53 -4.20 9.33
N MET A 39 9.83 -4.73 10.52
CA MET A 39 9.75 -6.16 10.80
C MET A 39 8.33 -6.57 11.21
N ILE A 40 7.97 -7.81 10.98
CA ILE A 40 6.64 -8.36 11.34
C ILE A 40 6.34 -8.20 12.83
N LYS A 41 7.33 -8.41 13.71
CA LYS A 41 7.19 -8.20 15.17
C LYS A 41 6.79 -6.78 15.56
N ASP A 42 7.16 -5.78 14.75
CA ASP A 42 6.91 -4.36 15.06
C ASP A 42 5.46 -3.94 14.75
N LEU A 43 4.74 -4.74 13.96
CA LEU A 43 3.34 -4.46 13.61
C LEU A 43 2.45 -4.35 14.85
N ILE A 44 2.69 -5.15 15.88
CA ILE A 44 1.93 -5.12 17.15
C ILE A 44 2.01 -3.73 17.79
N GLN A 45 3.19 -3.11 17.76
CA GLN A 45 3.37 -1.79 18.35
C GLN A 45 2.82 -0.68 17.45
N ILE A 46 2.99 -0.82 16.12
CA ILE A 46 2.48 0.15 15.13
C ILE A 46 0.95 0.19 15.17
N PHE A 47 0.30 -0.97 15.20
CA PHE A 47 -1.14 -1.13 15.17
C PHE A 47 -1.74 -1.48 16.55
N LYS A 48 -1.15 -0.94 17.64
CA LYS A 48 -1.57 -1.21 19.02
C LYS A 48 -3.03 -0.88 19.35
N ASN A 49 -3.68 -0.07 18.52
CA ASN A 49 -5.08 0.32 18.67
C ASN A 49 -6.02 -0.44 17.72
N ASP A 50 -5.47 -1.32 16.89
CA ASP A 50 -6.14 -2.08 15.85
C ASP A 50 -6.05 -3.58 16.16
N SER A 51 -6.78 -4.41 15.42
CA SER A 51 -6.71 -5.86 15.56
C SER A 51 -5.82 -6.45 14.49
N ILE A 52 -5.01 -7.44 14.87
CA ILE A 52 -4.10 -8.14 13.96
C ILE A 52 -4.52 -9.60 13.92
N ARG A 53 -4.78 -10.12 12.72
CA ARG A 53 -5.02 -11.53 12.47
C ARG A 53 -3.91 -12.09 11.59
N ASN A 54 -3.34 -13.21 12.02
CA ASN A 54 -2.35 -13.95 11.27
C ASN A 54 -3.01 -15.20 10.67
N ASP A 55 -3.21 -15.22 9.38
CA ASP A 55 -3.82 -16.33 8.64
C ASP A 55 -2.71 -17.20 8.06
N ILE A 56 -2.48 -18.36 8.70
CA ILE A 56 -1.50 -19.34 8.22
C ILE A 56 -2.22 -20.27 7.24
N SER A 57 -1.72 -20.38 6.03
CA SER A 57 -2.25 -21.26 4.98
C SER A 57 -1.13 -22.07 4.33
N GLY A 58 -1.51 -22.98 3.42
CA GLY A 58 -0.59 -23.94 2.81
C GLY A 58 -0.50 -25.25 3.59
N ASP A 59 0.23 -26.18 3.04
CA ASP A 59 0.44 -27.53 3.59
C ASP A 59 1.94 -27.93 3.48
N SER A 60 2.25 -29.17 3.86
CA SER A 60 3.63 -29.69 3.77
C SER A 60 4.15 -29.82 2.33
N PHE A 61 3.29 -29.73 1.33
CA PHE A 61 3.65 -29.87 -0.09
C PHE A 61 3.89 -28.51 -0.75
N THR A 62 3.05 -27.51 -0.44
CA THR A 62 3.11 -26.15 -0.99
C THR A 62 3.94 -25.20 -0.15
N GLY A 63 4.42 -25.63 1.02
CA GLY A 63 4.96 -24.78 2.06
C GLY A 63 3.86 -24.11 2.87
N LYS A 64 4.22 -23.60 4.04
CA LYS A 64 3.32 -22.78 4.87
C LYS A 64 3.65 -21.32 4.62
N PHE A 65 2.63 -20.53 4.36
CA PHE A 65 2.75 -19.08 4.24
C PHE A 65 1.72 -18.39 5.15
N ASN A 66 2.01 -17.19 5.53
CA ASN A 66 1.13 -16.42 6.38
C ASN A 66 0.91 -15.02 5.83
N ASP A 67 -0.37 -14.65 5.74
CA ASP A 67 -0.78 -13.28 5.51
C ASP A 67 -1.29 -12.69 6.82
N ILE A 68 -0.93 -11.45 7.08
CA ILE A 68 -1.28 -10.73 8.31
C ILE A 68 -2.27 -9.65 7.93
N THR A 69 -3.51 -9.78 8.39
CA THR A 69 -4.56 -8.79 8.15
C THR A 69 -4.71 -7.85 9.34
N ILE A 70 -4.66 -6.56 9.07
CA ILE A 70 -4.90 -5.49 10.04
C ILE A 70 -6.34 -5.02 9.91
N PHE A 71 -7.05 -4.93 11.03
CA PHE A 71 -8.43 -4.46 11.11
C PHE A 71 -8.52 -3.26 12.05
N ASP A 72 -9.32 -2.27 11.70
CA ASP A 72 -9.63 -1.16 12.59
C ASP A 72 -10.52 -1.61 13.78
N LYS A 73 -10.77 -0.69 14.72
CA LYS A 73 -11.63 -0.94 15.91
C LYS A 73 -13.06 -1.34 15.56
N SER A 74 -13.52 -1.05 14.37
CA SER A 74 -14.85 -1.40 13.87
C SER A 74 -14.87 -2.75 13.15
N GLY A 75 -13.71 -3.41 13.02
CA GLY A 75 -13.57 -4.69 12.32
C GLY A 75 -13.43 -4.58 10.81
N ASN A 76 -13.22 -3.37 10.26
CA ASN A 76 -12.96 -3.21 8.84
C ASN A 76 -11.50 -3.52 8.53
N ALA A 77 -11.25 -4.33 7.49
CA ALA A 77 -9.90 -4.64 7.05
C ALA A 77 -9.23 -3.38 6.46
N LEU A 78 -8.03 -3.10 6.93
CA LEU A 78 -7.19 -1.98 6.49
C LEU A 78 -6.17 -2.40 5.46
N LEU A 79 -5.32 -3.35 5.84
CA LEU A 79 -4.18 -3.83 5.08
C LEU A 79 -4.08 -5.36 5.21
N GLU A 80 -3.58 -6.02 4.19
CA GLU A 80 -3.10 -7.40 4.26
C GLU A 80 -1.63 -7.41 3.90
N ILE A 81 -0.82 -7.97 4.77
CA ILE A 81 0.64 -7.88 4.76
C ILE A 81 1.22 -9.27 4.58
N THR A 82 2.03 -9.46 3.54
CA THR A 82 2.77 -10.70 3.29
C THR A 82 4.25 -10.48 3.66
N PRO A 83 4.83 -11.29 4.58
CA PRO A 83 6.25 -11.26 4.91
C PRO A 83 7.13 -11.68 3.72
N LYS A 84 8.42 -11.34 3.77
CA LYS A 84 9.43 -11.89 2.85
C LYS A 84 9.71 -13.35 3.16
N GLU A 85 9.93 -13.65 4.44
CA GLU A 85 10.19 -14.99 4.96
C GLU A 85 8.97 -15.44 5.76
N ASP A 86 8.35 -16.49 5.30
CA ASP A 86 7.13 -17.02 5.91
C ASP A 86 7.38 -17.47 7.35
N LEU A 87 6.43 -17.16 8.23
CA LEU A 87 6.44 -17.52 9.65
C LEU A 87 7.59 -16.92 10.50
N GLU A 88 8.38 -16.00 9.93
CA GLU A 88 9.51 -15.37 10.61
C GLU A 88 9.14 -13.98 11.16
N TYR A 89 9.11 -13.83 12.47
CA TYR A 89 8.78 -12.54 13.12
C TYR A 89 9.82 -11.45 12.89
N THR A 90 11.06 -11.81 12.55
CA THR A 90 12.14 -10.89 12.21
C THR A 90 12.20 -10.55 10.72
N SER A 91 11.37 -11.22 9.92
CA SER A 91 11.23 -10.91 8.50
C SER A 91 10.73 -9.48 8.29
N THR A 92 11.18 -8.86 7.21
CA THR A 92 10.58 -7.61 6.69
C THR A 92 9.38 -7.94 5.80
N ILE A 93 8.70 -6.90 5.35
CA ILE A 93 7.51 -7.00 4.52
C ILE A 93 7.90 -7.07 3.04
N LYS A 94 7.28 -7.99 2.31
CA LYS A 94 7.41 -8.12 0.85
C LYS A 94 6.31 -7.39 0.11
N LEU A 95 5.06 -7.61 0.54
CA LEU A 95 3.87 -7.17 -0.18
C LEU A 95 2.82 -6.67 0.78
N ILE A 96 2.11 -5.61 0.40
CA ILE A 96 0.95 -5.10 1.12
C ILE A 96 -0.21 -4.95 0.14
N ARG A 97 -1.31 -5.67 0.36
CA ARG A 97 -2.58 -5.39 -0.26
C ARG A 97 -3.31 -4.30 0.52
N ILE A 98 -3.63 -3.22 -0.15
CA ILE A 98 -4.26 -2.04 0.44
C ILE A 98 -5.77 -2.16 0.24
N ILE A 99 -6.50 -2.33 1.35
CA ILE A 99 -7.93 -2.61 1.32
C ILE A 99 -8.72 -1.31 1.56
N ASP A 100 -8.38 -0.58 2.61
CA ASP A 100 -9.10 0.62 3.00
C ASP A 100 -8.78 1.82 2.08
N PRO A 101 -9.79 2.47 1.47
CA PRO A 101 -9.59 3.60 0.54
C PRO A 101 -9.10 4.88 1.21
N ARG A 102 -9.03 4.95 2.53
CA ARG A 102 -8.35 6.06 3.23
C ARG A 102 -6.87 6.12 2.92
N TYR A 103 -6.23 4.95 2.70
CA TYR A 103 -4.85 4.90 2.21
C TYR A 103 -4.77 5.40 0.78
N LYS A 104 -3.99 6.46 0.56
CA LYS A 104 -3.83 7.08 -0.75
C LYS A 104 -2.41 7.57 -0.99
N THR A 105 -2.01 7.53 -2.24
CA THR A 105 -0.76 8.12 -2.68
C THR A 105 -0.81 9.64 -2.62
N LEU A 106 0.35 10.31 -2.70
CA LEU A 106 0.42 11.78 -2.86
C LEU A 106 -0.39 12.29 -4.06
N LYS A 107 -0.56 11.46 -5.08
CA LYS A 107 -1.39 11.76 -6.26
C LYS A 107 -2.87 11.39 -6.06
N GLY A 108 -3.27 10.95 -4.86
CA GLY A 108 -4.65 10.64 -4.51
C GLY A 108 -5.20 9.31 -5.05
N ILE A 109 -4.33 8.39 -5.50
CA ILE A 109 -4.76 7.04 -5.91
C ILE A 109 -4.94 6.16 -4.68
N ASN A 110 -6.03 5.41 -4.63
CA ASN A 110 -6.42 4.49 -3.56
C ASN A 110 -7.08 3.22 -4.11
N SER A 111 -7.54 2.32 -3.22
CA SER A 111 -8.16 1.03 -3.60
C SER A 111 -9.50 1.16 -4.35
N SER A 112 -10.11 2.35 -4.40
CA SER A 112 -11.38 2.61 -5.12
C SER A 112 -11.19 3.36 -6.43
N SER A 113 -9.96 3.67 -6.82
CA SER A 113 -9.66 4.42 -8.05
C SER A 113 -10.02 3.65 -9.32
N SER A 114 -10.21 4.37 -10.42
CA SER A 114 -10.40 3.82 -11.76
C SER A 114 -9.09 3.72 -12.52
N PHE A 115 -9.10 2.97 -13.62
CA PHE A 115 -7.96 2.90 -14.54
C PHE A 115 -7.58 4.28 -15.09
N LYS A 116 -8.57 5.12 -15.43
CA LYS A 116 -8.33 6.50 -15.88
C LYS A 116 -7.50 7.30 -14.90
N GLU A 117 -7.89 7.29 -13.62
CA GLU A 117 -7.18 8.04 -12.58
C GLU A 117 -5.73 7.60 -12.43
N ILE A 118 -5.45 6.29 -12.60
CA ILE A 118 -4.09 5.75 -12.56
C ILE A 118 -3.31 6.22 -13.80
N ASN A 119 -3.88 6.06 -14.99
CA ASN A 119 -3.23 6.39 -16.27
C ASN A 119 -2.96 7.90 -16.41
N ASP A 120 -3.84 8.75 -15.88
CA ASP A 120 -3.65 10.21 -15.90
C ASP A 120 -2.55 10.68 -14.95
N LYS A 121 -2.33 9.96 -13.84
CA LYS A 121 -1.41 10.39 -12.77
C LYS A 121 -0.08 9.67 -12.75
N TYR A 122 0.00 8.48 -13.35
CA TYR A 122 1.20 7.64 -13.34
C TYR A 122 1.59 7.16 -14.72
N ASN A 123 2.89 7.04 -14.94
CA ASN A 123 3.40 6.32 -16.10
C ASN A 123 3.32 4.81 -15.84
N ILE A 124 2.45 4.13 -16.57
CA ILE A 124 2.29 2.68 -16.51
C ILE A 124 3.55 2.02 -17.09
N SER A 125 4.20 1.17 -16.29
CA SER A 125 5.45 0.52 -16.65
C SER A 125 5.22 -0.79 -17.41
N ASN A 126 4.18 -1.52 -17.03
CA ASN A 126 3.83 -2.82 -17.64
C ASN A 126 2.34 -3.13 -17.48
N ILE A 127 1.79 -3.88 -18.42
CA ILE A 127 0.47 -4.50 -18.34
C ILE A 127 0.63 -5.98 -18.65
N GLN A 128 0.38 -6.82 -17.64
CA GLN A 128 0.44 -8.26 -17.75
C GLN A 128 -0.97 -8.85 -17.80
N ASN A 129 -1.22 -9.70 -18.79
CA ASN A 129 -2.48 -10.41 -18.92
C ASN A 129 -2.40 -11.75 -18.17
N SER A 130 -3.30 -11.97 -17.20
CA SER A 130 -3.41 -13.19 -16.42
C SER A 130 -4.76 -13.86 -16.68
N LEU A 131 -5.03 -15.01 -16.06
CA LEU A 131 -6.25 -15.78 -16.30
C LEU A 131 -7.53 -14.99 -15.97
N ARG A 132 -7.58 -14.33 -14.82
CA ARG A 132 -8.79 -13.62 -14.32
C ARG A 132 -8.67 -12.11 -14.34
N ASN A 133 -7.46 -11.60 -14.28
CA ASN A 133 -7.19 -10.18 -14.14
C ASN A 133 -6.14 -9.72 -15.16
N ILE A 134 -6.08 -8.44 -15.39
CA ILE A 134 -4.86 -7.78 -15.86
C ILE A 134 -4.14 -7.14 -14.66
N ILE A 135 -2.81 -7.14 -14.70
CA ILE A 135 -1.94 -6.54 -13.70
C ILE A 135 -1.29 -5.31 -14.33
N VAL A 136 -1.55 -4.16 -13.76
CA VAL A 136 -1.03 -2.87 -14.22
C VAL A 136 0.02 -2.40 -13.24
N SER A 137 1.29 -2.32 -13.66
CA SER A 137 2.43 -1.98 -12.81
C SER A 137 2.87 -0.53 -12.96
N VAL A 138 3.22 0.10 -11.84
CA VAL A 138 3.80 1.45 -11.74
C VAL A 138 5.09 1.36 -10.94
N ASN A 139 6.18 0.95 -11.59
CA ASN A 139 7.47 0.68 -10.94
C ASN A 139 8.06 1.92 -10.22
N SER A 140 7.79 3.12 -10.74
CA SER A 140 8.24 4.37 -10.11
C SER A 140 7.71 4.57 -8.68
N ALA A 141 6.60 3.91 -8.34
CA ALA A 141 5.94 3.98 -7.04
C ALA A 141 5.92 2.65 -6.28
N ASN A 142 6.50 1.58 -6.83
CA ASN A 142 6.41 0.20 -6.31
C ASN A 142 4.96 -0.29 -6.16
N LEU A 143 4.06 0.24 -6.99
CA LEU A 143 2.64 -0.12 -6.98
C LEU A 143 2.29 -1.02 -8.15
N TYR A 144 1.36 -1.93 -7.91
CA TYR A 144 0.61 -2.54 -8.99
C TYR A 144 -0.87 -2.68 -8.64
N PHE A 145 -1.69 -2.76 -9.66
CA PHE A 145 -3.14 -2.80 -9.59
C PHE A 145 -3.63 -4.02 -10.34
N THR A 146 -4.66 -4.66 -9.83
CA THR A 146 -5.38 -5.68 -10.61
C THR A 146 -6.71 -5.14 -11.08
N ILE A 147 -7.09 -5.47 -12.31
CA ILE A 147 -8.39 -5.14 -12.89
C ILE A 147 -9.01 -6.46 -13.35
N ASP A 148 -10.23 -6.77 -12.91
CA ASP A 148 -10.93 -7.99 -13.34
C ASP A 148 -11.20 -7.92 -14.85
N LYS A 149 -10.98 -9.03 -15.54
CA LYS A 149 -11.27 -9.11 -17.00
C LYS A 149 -12.71 -8.82 -17.37
N LYS A 150 -13.64 -8.90 -16.42
CA LYS A 150 -15.03 -8.47 -16.62
C LYS A 150 -15.16 -7.00 -16.98
N GLU A 151 -14.23 -6.18 -16.53
CA GLU A 151 -14.17 -4.76 -16.86
C GLU A 151 -13.71 -4.49 -18.30
N LEU A 152 -13.08 -5.47 -18.96
CA LEU A 152 -12.56 -5.34 -20.32
C LEU A 152 -13.64 -5.64 -21.38
N PRO A 153 -13.46 -5.17 -22.62
CA PRO A 153 -14.23 -5.62 -23.78
C PRO A 153 -14.19 -7.14 -23.93
N SER A 154 -15.28 -7.75 -24.40
CA SER A 154 -15.45 -9.21 -24.47
C SER A 154 -14.34 -9.96 -25.25
N ASN A 155 -13.83 -9.35 -26.30
CA ASN A 155 -12.74 -9.92 -27.13
C ASN A 155 -11.40 -10.03 -26.42
N LEU A 156 -11.22 -9.33 -25.27
CA LEU A 156 -9.99 -9.37 -24.47
C LEU A 156 -10.08 -10.26 -23.23
N ARG A 157 -11.27 -10.76 -22.89
CA ARG A 157 -11.51 -11.48 -21.63
C ARG A 157 -10.95 -12.89 -21.59
N TYR A 158 -10.99 -13.62 -22.70
CA TYR A 158 -10.85 -15.07 -22.71
C TYR A 158 -9.49 -15.59 -23.19
N ASN A 159 -8.64 -14.74 -23.77
CA ASN A 159 -7.33 -15.14 -24.23
C ASN A 159 -6.24 -14.49 -23.37
N SER A 160 -5.61 -15.29 -22.50
CA SER A 160 -4.55 -14.82 -21.60
C SER A 160 -3.21 -14.55 -22.30
N ASN A 161 -3.05 -15.05 -23.56
CA ASN A 161 -1.83 -14.83 -24.33
C ASN A 161 -1.86 -13.52 -25.13
N LEU A 162 -3.00 -12.82 -25.18
CA LEU A 162 -3.08 -11.53 -25.83
C LEU A 162 -2.28 -10.48 -25.05
N LYS A 163 -1.45 -9.74 -25.77
CA LYS A 163 -0.87 -8.51 -25.23
C LYS A 163 -1.97 -7.45 -25.21
N ILE A 164 -2.24 -6.92 -24.04
CA ILE A 164 -3.24 -5.85 -23.84
C ILE A 164 -2.50 -4.51 -23.78
N ASP A 165 -2.90 -3.59 -24.66
CA ASP A 165 -2.44 -2.21 -24.63
C ASP A 165 -3.32 -1.37 -23.70
N LYS A 166 -2.73 -0.34 -23.09
CA LYS A 166 -3.43 0.58 -22.20
C LYS A 166 -4.65 1.27 -22.85
N ALA A 167 -4.59 1.52 -24.16
CA ALA A 167 -5.69 2.12 -24.93
C ALA A 167 -6.92 1.19 -25.06
N GLN A 168 -6.76 -0.11 -24.79
CA GLN A 168 -7.84 -1.09 -24.87
C GLN A 168 -8.54 -1.29 -23.51
N ILE A 169 -8.02 -0.70 -22.44
CA ILE A 169 -8.62 -0.77 -21.11
C ILE A 169 -9.62 0.38 -20.95
N PRO A 170 -10.90 0.09 -20.63
CA PRO A 170 -11.89 1.14 -20.42
C PRO A 170 -11.45 2.13 -19.31
N GLU A 171 -11.60 3.41 -19.56
CA GLU A 171 -11.22 4.46 -18.61
C GLU A 171 -11.92 4.31 -17.25
N ASN A 172 -13.16 3.87 -17.24
CA ASN A 172 -13.98 3.65 -16.04
C ASN A 172 -13.77 2.28 -15.39
N ALA A 173 -12.90 1.41 -15.95
CA ALA A 173 -12.60 0.11 -15.37
C ALA A 173 -12.15 0.27 -13.91
N LYS A 174 -12.81 -0.48 -13.01
CA LYS A 174 -12.49 -0.44 -11.58
C LYS A 174 -11.28 -1.30 -11.28
N ILE A 175 -10.40 -0.78 -10.43
CA ILE A 175 -9.37 -1.65 -9.87
C ILE A 175 -10.02 -2.63 -8.88
N ASN A 176 -9.56 -3.88 -8.91
CA ASN A 176 -10.00 -4.93 -8.00
C ASN A 176 -9.15 -4.94 -6.72
N ASN A 177 -7.84 -4.79 -6.88
CA ASN A 177 -6.92 -4.67 -5.76
C ASN A 177 -5.81 -3.66 -6.08
N LEU A 178 -5.29 -3.04 -5.02
CA LEU A 178 -4.10 -2.18 -5.01
C LEU A 178 -3.03 -2.81 -4.14
N TYR A 179 -1.82 -2.90 -4.66
CA TYR A 179 -0.67 -3.49 -3.96
C TYR A 179 0.52 -2.54 -3.94
N LEU A 180 1.23 -2.55 -2.81
CA LEU A 180 2.56 -1.96 -2.65
C LEU A 180 3.56 -3.11 -2.47
N GLU A 181 4.56 -3.22 -3.34
CA GLU A 181 5.52 -4.32 -3.33
C GLU A 181 6.96 -3.80 -3.11
N TRP A 182 7.66 -4.38 -2.15
CA TRP A 182 9.05 -4.06 -1.86
C TRP A 182 9.96 -5.23 -2.24
N ILE A 183 10.49 -5.14 -3.46
CA ILE A 183 11.49 -6.07 -4.00
C ILE A 183 12.87 -5.48 -3.65
N ASN A 184 13.49 -5.97 -2.58
CA ASN A 184 14.89 -5.66 -2.23
C ASN A 184 15.71 -6.93 -2.35
#